data_446ab6ef3e3ff6c9194d25c57d62bceb
#
_entry.id   446ab6ef3e3ff6c9194d25c57d62bceb
#
_cell.length_a   1.000
_cell.length_b   1.000
_cell.length_c   1.000
_cell.angle_alpha   90.00
_cell.angle_beta   90.00
_cell.angle_gamma   90.00
#
_symmetry.space_group_name_H-M   'P 1'
#
loop_
_entity.id
_entity.type
_entity.pdbx_description
1 polymer ?
#
loop_
_entity_poly.entity_id
_entity_poly.type
_entity_poly.pdbx_seq_one_letter_code
_entity_poly.pdbx_strand_id
1 'polypeptide(L)'
;MGADSPDAQLWAKEGKPIRAALIGCGWYGKSDLFRLIQCGGEKVEVAALCDVDAQRLTEAGTLVAQRQASGATPRLYKDYRELLEKESLDVCLIGTPDHWHALPMIAACEAGCDVYVQKPISVDVVEAKAMLNAARKYNRVVQVGMQRRSTPILCDAKKKYFDSGEIGKVAMVNVFDTYSRGVSKLQPEPVPPELDYEMWVGPAPMRPFFNMHQVRRWRAYMEYGNGTIGDMGVHMFDMARWLLNLRWPSKIVSAGGIYVQKDGDQTYFDTQKSLFFYDDLVMEWSHKHWSEPTDPRIGWGAEIFGEHGTFKGGSMAYDWKPRGKGVTQVDSVLEYEAYPSDATEPGLERRNAGANRAHMWNFLARTVDRQRPVSDIEEGYISTACCILANISTELNGEVLEFDPDACVVKGNDKATDKLRRPYRAPWKHPEI
;
A
#
# COMPACT_ATOMS: atom_id res chain seq x y z
N MET A 1 -0.11 -20.80 3.19
CA MET A 1 0.03 -20.10 4.50
C MET A 1 -1.37 -19.78 5.03
N GLY A 2 -2.03 -20.75 5.61
CA GLY A 2 -3.36 -20.62 6.20
C GLY A 2 -3.28 -20.48 7.72
N ALA A 3 -4.36 -20.84 8.41
CA ALA A 3 -4.46 -20.89 9.87
C ALA A 3 -3.36 -21.76 10.54
N ASP A 4 -2.72 -22.64 9.80
CA ASP A 4 -1.61 -23.50 10.26
C ASP A 4 -0.22 -22.87 10.07
N SER A 5 -0.12 -21.61 9.63
CA SER A 5 1.18 -20.95 9.48
C SER A 5 1.87 -20.71 10.83
N PRO A 6 3.23 -20.66 10.88
CA PRO A 6 3.94 -20.35 12.11
C PRO A 6 3.46 -19.05 12.78
N ASP A 7 3.16 -18.02 12.00
CA ASP A 7 2.64 -16.74 12.50
C ASP A 7 1.24 -16.90 13.13
N ALA A 8 0.33 -17.64 12.49
CA ALA A 8 -0.99 -17.93 13.06
C ALA A 8 -0.89 -18.75 14.33
N GLN A 9 0.01 -19.75 14.38
CA GLN A 9 0.26 -20.57 15.57
C GLN A 9 0.86 -19.75 16.71
N LEU A 10 1.80 -18.85 16.44
CA LEU A 10 2.37 -17.95 17.45
C LEU A 10 1.28 -17.07 18.04
N TRP A 11 0.46 -16.43 17.22
CA TRP A 11 -0.67 -15.61 17.67
C TRP A 11 -1.67 -16.45 18.50
N ALA A 12 -2.06 -17.61 18.00
CA ALA A 12 -3.00 -18.48 18.70
C ALA A 12 -2.51 -18.88 20.11
N LYS A 13 -1.23 -19.19 20.24
CA LYS A 13 -0.61 -19.65 21.50
C LYS A 13 -0.32 -18.50 22.46
N GLU A 14 0.31 -17.42 21.99
CA GLU A 14 0.93 -16.39 22.83
C GLU A 14 0.28 -15.01 22.72
N GLY A 15 -0.59 -14.80 21.72
CA GLY A 15 -1.31 -13.55 21.54
C GLY A 15 -2.19 -13.23 22.76
N LYS A 16 -2.15 -11.97 23.19
CA LYS A 16 -3.00 -11.45 24.26
C LYS A 16 -4.21 -10.72 23.66
N PRO A 17 -5.31 -10.55 24.41
CA PRO A 17 -6.39 -9.68 23.98
C PRO A 17 -5.88 -8.28 23.64
N ILE A 18 -6.27 -7.77 22.47
CA ILE A 18 -5.90 -6.45 21.96
C ILE A 18 -7.12 -5.61 21.66
N ARG A 19 -7.01 -4.33 21.93
CA ARG A 19 -7.97 -3.30 21.57
C ARG A 19 -7.51 -2.61 20.29
N ALA A 20 -8.30 -2.72 19.25
CA ALA A 20 -7.97 -2.20 17.92
C ALA A 20 -8.85 -1.00 17.53
N ALA A 21 -8.34 -0.14 16.67
CA ALA A 21 -9.11 0.89 15.99
C ALA A 21 -8.83 0.91 14.49
N LEU A 22 -9.78 1.48 13.71
CA LEU A 22 -9.59 1.79 12.30
C LEU A 22 -9.80 3.29 12.08
N ILE A 23 -8.86 3.92 11.39
CA ILE A 23 -8.96 5.28 10.87
C ILE A 23 -9.08 5.18 9.34
N GLY A 24 -10.22 5.61 8.80
CA GLY A 24 -10.57 5.47 7.39
C GLY A 24 -11.42 4.22 7.11
N CYS A 25 -12.75 4.34 7.25
CA CYS A 25 -13.73 3.27 7.12
C CYS A 25 -14.18 3.02 5.66
N GLY A 26 -13.31 3.34 4.69
CA GLY A 26 -13.55 3.10 3.28
C GLY A 26 -13.46 1.61 2.91
N TRP A 27 -13.52 1.34 1.61
CA TRP A 27 -13.48 -0.03 1.06
C TRP A 27 -12.28 -0.86 1.58
N TYR A 28 -11.06 -0.31 1.46
CA TYR A 28 -9.86 -1.08 1.82
C TYR A 28 -9.62 -1.11 3.34
N GLY A 29 -9.93 -0.02 4.04
CA GLY A 29 -9.86 0.01 5.51
C GLY A 29 -10.75 -1.06 6.14
N LYS A 30 -12.03 -1.19 5.70
CA LYS A 30 -12.92 -2.27 6.14
C LYS A 30 -12.39 -3.65 5.76
N SER A 31 -11.80 -3.80 4.55
CA SER A 31 -11.23 -5.08 4.12
C SER A 31 -10.11 -5.55 5.04
N ASP A 32 -9.19 -4.66 5.42
CA ASP A 32 -8.11 -4.97 6.35
C ASP A 32 -8.62 -5.26 7.77
N LEU A 33 -9.53 -4.41 8.27
CA LEU A 33 -10.11 -4.58 9.61
C LEU A 33 -10.83 -5.92 9.75
N PHE A 34 -11.58 -6.33 8.74
CA PHE A 34 -12.31 -7.61 8.81
C PHE A 34 -11.36 -8.81 8.73
N ARG A 35 -10.21 -8.68 8.04
CA ARG A 35 -9.16 -9.71 8.11
C ARG A 35 -8.46 -9.71 9.47
N LEU A 36 -8.28 -8.55 10.12
CA LEU A 36 -7.79 -8.50 11.50
C LEU A 36 -8.74 -9.22 12.47
N ILE A 37 -10.05 -8.94 12.41
CA ILE A 37 -11.06 -9.60 13.23
C ILE A 37 -11.05 -11.12 12.95
N GLN A 38 -11.04 -11.52 11.69
CA GLN A 38 -11.05 -12.93 11.29
C GLN A 38 -9.81 -13.69 11.78
N CYS A 39 -8.61 -13.09 11.66
CA CYS A 39 -7.37 -13.71 12.09
C CYS A 39 -7.17 -13.64 13.61
N GLY A 40 -7.64 -12.60 14.24
CA GLY A 40 -7.49 -12.35 15.67
C GLY A 40 -8.48 -13.13 16.54
N GLY A 41 -9.66 -13.45 16.00
CA GLY A 41 -10.71 -14.15 16.71
C GLY A 41 -11.18 -13.40 17.98
N GLU A 42 -11.46 -14.14 19.02
CA GLU A 42 -11.92 -13.58 20.30
C GLU A 42 -10.89 -12.68 21.01
N LYS A 43 -9.63 -12.70 20.57
CA LYS A 43 -8.56 -11.88 21.16
C LYS A 43 -8.51 -10.46 20.56
N VAL A 44 -9.31 -10.16 19.54
CA VAL A 44 -9.35 -8.83 18.92
C VAL A 44 -10.69 -8.18 19.16
N GLU A 45 -10.66 -7.05 19.86
CA GLU A 45 -11.81 -6.18 20.09
C GLU A 45 -11.59 -4.85 19.33
N VAL A 46 -12.45 -4.56 18.39
CA VAL A 46 -12.47 -3.25 17.72
C VAL A 46 -13.21 -2.26 18.61
N ALA A 47 -12.44 -1.46 19.32
CA ALA A 47 -12.95 -0.52 20.33
C ALA A 47 -13.48 0.79 19.71
N ALA A 48 -12.86 1.24 18.60
CA ALA A 48 -13.17 2.52 17.99
C ALA A 48 -12.98 2.54 16.48
N LEU A 49 -13.76 3.40 15.81
CA LEU A 49 -13.67 3.70 14.39
C LEU A 49 -13.63 5.21 14.18
N CYS A 50 -12.90 5.65 13.15
CA CYS A 50 -12.85 7.05 12.75
C CYS A 50 -13.03 7.20 11.24
N ASP A 51 -13.95 8.06 10.84
CA ASP A 51 -14.10 8.52 9.44
C ASP A 51 -14.75 9.88 9.40
N VAL A 52 -14.41 10.69 8.41
CA VAL A 52 -15.01 12.02 8.17
C VAL A 52 -16.35 11.94 7.44
N ASP A 53 -16.72 10.76 6.92
CA ASP A 53 -18.03 10.46 6.33
C ASP A 53 -18.89 9.71 7.35
N ALA A 54 -19.90 10.39 7.88
CA ALA A 54 -20.76 9.87 8.95
C ALA A 54 -21.57 8.64 8.53
N GLN A 55 -21.92 8.51 7.24
CA GLN A 55 -22.63 7.35 6.73
C GLN A 55 -21.72 6.12 6.72
N ARG A 56 -20.50 6.25 6.18
CA ARG A 56 -19.50 5.17 6.15
C ARG A 56 -19.11 4.73 7.55
N LEU A 57 -18.96 5.69 8.44
CA LEU A 57 -18.61 5.43 9.85
C LEU A 57 -19.70 4.60 10.54
N THR A 58 -20.97 4.98 10.40
CA THR A 58 -22.12 4.26 10.97
C THR A 58 -22.27 2.86 10.38
N GLU A 59 -22.15 2.73 9.05
CA GLU A 59 -22.18 1.44 8.36
C GLU A 59 -21.06 0.52 8.87
N ALA A 60 -19.83 1.04 8.97
CA ALA A 60 -18.69 0.27 9.48
C ALA A 60 -18.90 -0.20 10.92
N GLY A 61 -19.46 0.65 11.80
CA GLY A 61 -19.80 0.30 13.18
C GLY A 61 -20.78 -0.87 13.26
N THR A 62 -21.83 -0.85 12.44
CA THR A 62 -22.80 -1.95 12.34
C THR A 62 -22.15 -3.25 11.86
N LEU A 63 -21.32 -3.16 10.81
CA LEU A 63 -20.65 -4.31 10.25
C LEU A 63 -19.60 -4.92 11.20
N VAL A 64 -18.91 -4.11 11.99
CA VAL A 64 -17.99 -4.60 13.03
C VAL A 64 -18.73 -5.34 14.12
N ALA A 65 -19.83 -4.76 14.66
CA ALA A 65 -20.64 -5.41 15.69
C ALA A 65 -21.15 -6.81 15.26
N GLN A 66 -21.43 -6.99 13.97
CA GLN A 66 -21.87 -8.28 13.41
C GLN A 66 -20.73 -9.31 13.28
N ARG A 67 -19.45 -8.89 13.33
CA ARG A 67 -18.29 -9.74 13.02
C ARG A 67 -17.38 -10.00 14.20
N GLN A 68 -17.28 -9.08 15.13
CA GLN A 68 -16.43 -9.31 16.31
C GLN A 68 -17.14 -10.20 17.33
N ALA A 69 -16.37 -10.98 18.09
CA ALA A 69 -16.88 -11.98 19.01
C ALA A 69 -17.76 -11.40 20.12
N SER A 70 -17.45 -10.19 20.58
CA SER A 70 -18.23 -9.50 21.62
C SER A 70 -19.62 -9.05 21.17
N GLY A 71 -19.82 -8.87 19.86
CA GLY A 71 -21.02 -8.24 19.30
C GLY A 71 -21.17 -6.74 19.66
N ALA A 72 -20.19 -6.16 20.34
CA ALA A 72 -20.25 -4.76 20.76
C ALA A 72 -20.10 -3.81 19.58
N THR A 73 -20.80 -2.69 19.62
CA THR A 73 -20.63 -1.62 18.65
C THR A 73 -19.43 -0.75 19.05
N PRO A 74 -18.44 -0.54 18.17
CA PRO A 74 -17.30 0.31 18.48
C PRO A 74 -17.72 1.77 18.66
N ARG A 75 -16.95 2.54 19.40
CA ARG A 75 -17.15 3.99 19.51
C ARG A 75 -16.79 4.68 18.20
N LEU A 76 -17.56 5.70 17.81
CA LEU A 76 -17.46 6.37 16.53
C LEU A 76 -16.90 7.78 16.69
N TYR A 77 -15.85 8.10 15.93
CA TYR A 77 -15.17 9.39 15.98
C TYR A 77 -15.09 10.00 14.57
N LYS A 78 -15.17 11.32 14.49
CA LYS A 78 -14.96 12.08 13.25
C LYS A 78 -13.51 12.56 13.11
N ASP A 79 -12.79 12.65 14.22
CA ASP A 79 -11.41 13.11 14.29
C ASP A 79 -10.52 12.04 14.94
N TYR A 80 -9.49 11.60 14.23
CA TYR A 80 -8.56 10.60 14.72
C TYR A 80 -7.77 11.04 15.96
N ARG A 81 -7.58 12.36 16.14
CA ARG A 81 -6.89 12.92 17.32
C ARG A 81 -7.71 12.71 18.57
N GLU A 82 -9.01 12.94 18.48
CA GLU A 82 -9.96 12.67 19.56
C GLU A 82 -10.03 11.16 19.88
N LEU A 83 -10.03 10.31 18.84
CA LEU A 83 -10.00 8.86 19.02
C LEU A 83 -8.75 8.44 19.80
N LEU A 84 -7.56 8.87 19.40
CA LEU A 84 -6.30 8.49 20.04
C LEU A 84 -6.13 9.08 21.45
N GLU A 85 -6.75 10.23 21.74
CA GLU A 85 -6.75 10.83 23.08
C GLU A 85 -7.66 10.07 24.06
N LYS A 86 -8.82 9.61 23.58
CA LYS A 86 -9.88 9.04 24.44
C LYS A 86 -9.81 7.53 24.60
N GLU A 87 -9.13 6.83 23.68
CA GLU A 87 -9.09 5.39 23.65
C GLU A 87 -7.72 4.85 24.08
N SER A 88 -7.73 3.83 24.93
CA SER A 88 -6.54 3.01 25.18
C SER A 88 -6.51 1.89 24.14
N LEU A 89 -5.56 1.93 23.21
CA LEU A 89 -5.45 1.03 22.07
C LEU A 89 -4.09 0.34 22.03
N ASP A 90 -4.09 -0.91 21.59
CA ASP A 90 -2.88 -1.69 21.33
C ASP A 90 -2.50 -1.61 19.84
N VAL A 91 -3.50 -1.55 18.96
CA VAL A 91 -3.34 -1.61 17.51
C VAL A 91 -4.21 -0.57 16.81
N CYS A 92 -3.65 0.11 15.82
CA CYS A 92 -4.37 1.04 14.96
C CYS A 92 -4.17 0.69 13.47
N LEU A 93 -5.28 0.56 12.73
CA LEU A 93 -5.25 0.40 11.27
C LEU A 93 -5.50 1.74 10.61
N ILE A 94 -4.69 2.08 9.60
CA ILE A 94 -4.82 3.32 8.82
C ILE A 94 -5.18 2.94 7.37
N GLY A 95 -6.43 3.21 6.99
CA GLY A 95 -7.00 2.91 5.67
C GLY A 95 -7.59 4.16 4.98
N THR A 96 -7.09 5.34 5.29
CA THR A 96 -7.46 6.64 4.71
C THR A 96 -7.00 6.75 3.24
N PRO A 97 -7.35 7.81 2.50
CA PRO A 97 -6.63 8.19 1.28
C PRO A 97 -5.14 8.47 1.56
N ASP A 98 -4.29 8.31 0.53
CA ASP A 98 -2.83 8.34 0.66
C ASP A 98 -2.28 9.59 1.37
N HIS A 99 -2.86 10.77 1.10
CA HIS A 99 -2.45 12.05 1.70
C HIS A 99 -2.76 12.18 3.20
N TRP A 100 -3.48 11.22 3.75
CA TRP A 100 -3.82 11.13 5.16
C TRP A 100 -3.12 9.97 5.88
N HIS A 101 -2.18 9.25 5.24
CA HIS A 101 -1.52 8.13 5.92
C HIS A 101 -0.54 8.60 6.99
N ALA A 102 0.26 9.65 6.71
CA ALA A 102 1.38 10.03 7.56
C ALA A 102 0.97 10.55 8.95
N LEU A 103 0.09 11.55 9.02
CA LEU A 103 -0.25 12.19 10.28
C LEU A 103 -0.93 11.24 11.28
N PRO A 104 -1.97 10.46 10.91
CA PRO A 104 -2.58 9.49 11.83
C PRO A 104 -1.63 8.37 12.23
N MET A 105 -0.76 7.89 11.32
CA MET A 105 0.20 6.84 11.64
C MET A 105 1.23 7.30 12.68
N ILE A 106 1.79 8.50 12.51
CA ILE A 106 2.73 9.09 13.45
C ILE A 106 2.06 9.28 14.83
N ALA A 107 0.84 9.85 14.84
CA ALA A 107 0.08 10.04 16.08
C ALA A 107 -0.27 8.71 16.77
N ALA A 108 -0.62 7.67 16.02
CA ALA A 108 -0.88 6.34 16.59
C ALA A 108 0.38 5.72 17.20
N CYS A 109 1.55 5.87 16.55
CA CYS A 109 2.82 5.44 17.15
C CYS A 109 3.14 6.20 18.44
N GLU A 110 2.90 7.51 18.46
CA GLU A 110 3.09 8.35 19.66
C GLU A 110 2.14 7.94 20.80
N ALA A 111 0.90 7.59 20.46
CA ALA A 111 -0.08 7.07 21.42
C ALA A 111 0.23 5.64 21.92
N GLY A 112 1.28 4.99 21.40
CA GLY A 112 1.72 3.67 21.85
C GLY A 112 1.12 2.50 21.09
N CYS A 113 0.43 2.73 19.96
CA CYS A 113 -0.15 1.68 19.13
C CYS A 113 0.89 1.04 18.21
N ASP A 114 0.81 -0.27 18.01
CA ASP A 114 1.35 -0.90 16.83
C ASP A 114 0.43 -0.60 15.65
N VAL A 115 0.98 -0.42 14.44
CA VAL A 115 0.21 0.14 13.34
C VAL A 115 0.25 -0.75 12.10
N TYR A 116 -0.91 -0.92 11.48
CA TYR A 116 -1.02 -1.40 10.11
C TYR A 116 -1.45 -0.24 9.22
N VAL A 117 -0.59 0.19 8.29
CA VAL A 117 -0.86 1.31 7.40
C VAL A 117 -0.94 0.87 5.94
N GLN A 118 -1.91 1.40 5.18
CA GLN A 118 -2.04 1.10 3.77
C GLN A 118 -0.91 1.71 2.93
N LYS A 119 -0.66 1.11 1.77
CA LYS A 119 0.26 1.56 0.73
C LYS A 119 -0.45 2.54 -0.25
N PRO A 120 0.30 3.44 -0.92
CA PRO A 120 1.66 3.91 -0.57
C PRO A 120 1.63 4.57 0.80
N ILE A 121 2.72 4.50 1.56
CA ILE A 121 2.66 4.98 2.95
C ILE A 121 2.48 6.48 3.06
N SER A 122 2.79 7.24 2.00
CA SER A 122 2.75 8.71 1.99
C SER A 122 2.59 9.26 0.58
N VAL A 123 2.37 10.56 0.50
CA VAL A 123 2.36 11.29 -0.79
C VAL A 123 3.66 12.01 -1.09
N ASP A 124 4.58 12.14 -0.14
CA ASP A 124 5.92 12.67 -0.35
C ASP A 124 6.99 11.87 0.43
N VAL A 125 8.26 12.11 0.10
CA VAL A 125 9.39 11.34 0.63
C VAL A 125 9.70 11.70 2.08
N VAL A 126 9.53 12.97 2.45
CA VAL A 126 9.79 13.47 3.82
C VAL A 126 8.76 12.91 4.79
N GLU A 127 7.47 12.84 4.41
CA GLU A 127 6.45 12.12 5.18
C GLU A 127 6.86 10.67 5.44
N ALA A 128 7.25 9.95 4.38
CA ALA A 128 7.63 8.54 4.50
C ALA A 128 8.82 8.34 5.45
N LYS A 129 9.81 9.24 5.40
CA LYS A 129 10.96 9.23 6.34
C LYS A 129 10.52 9.53 7.76
N ALA A 130 9.63 10.52 7.96
CA ALA A 130 9.10 10.87 9.29
C ALA A 130 8.30 9.71 9.89
N MET A 131 7.52 8.98 9.09
CA MET A 131 6.80 7.78 9.53
C MET A 131 7.77 6.67 9.99
N LEU A 132 8.83 6.41 9.23
CA LEU A 132 9.87 5.47 9.64
C LEU A 132 10.51 5.89 10.96
N ASN A 133 10.89 7.17 11.08
CA ASN A 133 11.50 7.71 12.29
C ASN A 133 10.56 7.59 13.50
N ALA A 134 9.27 7.89 13.35
CA ALA A 134 8.28 7.75 14.41
C ALA A 134 8.14 6.29 14.88
N ALA A 135 8.03 5.33 13.95
CA ALA A 135 7.96 3.92 14.30
C ALA A 135 9.16 3.46 15.13
N ARG A 136 10.38 3.90 14.76
CA ARG A 136 11.62 3.57 15.48
C ARG A 136 11.72 4.29 16.81
N LYS A 137 11.42 5.60 16.86
CA LYS A 137 11.45 6.42 18.07
C LYS A 137 10.54 5.88 19.17
N TYR A 138 9.31 5.51 18.80
CA TYR A 138 8.32 5.01 19.76
C TYR A 138 8.36 3.49 19.94
N ASN A 139 9.31 2.79 19.28
CA ASN A 139 9.48 1.34 19.32
C ASN A 139 8.17 0.58 19.00
N ARG A 140 7.50 1.00 17.91
CA ARG A 140 6.26 0.37 17.45
C ARG A 140 6.50 -0.59 16.31
N VAL A 141 5.75 -1.69 16.31
CA VAL A 141 5.64 -2.57 15.15
C VAL A 141 4.75 -1.90 14.13
N VAL A 142 5.30 -1.63 12.94
CA VAL A 142 4.54 -1.02 11.86
C VAL A 142 4.64 -1.89 10.63
N GLN A 143 3.49 -2.41 10.17
CA GLN A 143 3.38 -3.17 8.93
C GLN A 143 2.64 -2.37 7.87
N VAL A 144 3.19 -2.39 6.66
CA VAL A 144 2.60 -1.74 5.48
C VAL A 144 1.76 -2.73 4.68
N GLY A 145 0.63 -2.31 4.15
CA GLY A 145 -0.29 -3.11 3.34
C GLY A 145 0.28 -3.58 1.98
N MET A 146 1.50 -4.13 1.99
CA MET A 146 2.19 -4.70 0.81
C MET A 146 2.08 -6.23 0.82
N GLN A 147 0.86 -6.73 0.77
CA GLN A 147 0.50 -8.13 0.97
C GLN A 147 1.08 -9.11 -0.06
N ARG A 148 1.74 -8.62 -1.14
CA ARG A 148 2.46 -9.50 -2.09
C ARG A 148 3.56 -10.27 -1.39
N ARG A 149 4.18 -9.70 -0.37
CA ARG A 149 5.18 -10.35 0.50
C ARG A 149 4.62 -11.49 1.35
N SER A 150 3.30 -11.63 1.42
CA SER A 150 2.60 -12.70 2.15
C SER A 150 1.73 -13.58 1.26
N THR A 151 1.69 -13.33 -0.05
CA THR A 151 0.92 -14.15 -1.00
C THR A 151 1.52 -15.55 -1.05
N PRO A 152 0.78 -16.63 -0.70
CA PRO A 152 1.33 -17.98 -0.55
C PRO A 152 2.14 -18.45 -1.74
N ILE A 153 1.59 -18.34 -2.96
CA ILE A 153 2.29 -18.78 -4.18
C ILE A 153 3.58 -17.98 -4.45
N LEU A 154 3.63 -16.69 -4.08
CA LEU A 154 4.82 -15.86 -4.23
C LEU A 154 5.87 -16.19 -3.18
N CYS A 155 5.46 -16.52 -1.95
CA CYS A 155 6.37 -17.00 -0.91
C CYS A 155 7.02 -18.34 -1.32
N ASP A 156 6.26 -19.25 -1.91
CA ASP A 156 6.77 -20.53 -2.41
C ASP A 156 7.69 -20.31 -3.63
N ALA A 157 7.30 -19.42 -4.56
CA ALA A 157 8.14 -19.05 -5.68
C ALA A 157 9.46 -18.43 -5.25
N LYS A 158 9.44 -17.53 -4.23
CA LYS A 158 10.66 -16.92 -3.68
C LYS A 158 11.63 -17.99 -3.20
N LYS A 159 11.18 -18.91 -2.35
CA LYS A 159 12.01 -20.01 -1.84
C LYS A 159 12.55 -20.89 -2.95
N LYS A 160 11.66 -21.25 -3.91
CA LYS A 160 11.98 -22.23 -4.95
C LYS A 160 12.92 -21.69 -6.01
N TYR A 161 12.74 -20.45 -6.47
CA TYR A 161 13.43 -19.94 -7.64
C TYR A 161 14.50 -18.88 -7.32
N PHE A 162 14.27 -18.07 -6.27
CA PHE A 162 15.15 -16.95 -5.93
C PHE A 162 16.12 -17.30 -4.81
N ASP A 163 15.63 -17.74 -3.66
CA ASP A 163 16.47 -18.06 -2.50
C ASP A 163 17.34 -19.32 -2.76
N SER A 164 16.86 -20.25 -3.60
CA SER A 164 17.63 -21.43 -4.04
C SER A 164 18.70 -21.10 -5.09
N GLY A 165 18.60 -19.93 -5.74
CA GLY A 165 19.45 -19.56 -6.87
C GLY A 165 19.04 -20.22 -8.20
N GLU A 166 17.89 -20.91 -8.29
CA GLU A 166 17.46 -21.59 -9.53
C GLU A 166 17.30 -20.61 -10.72
N ILE A 167 16.92 -19.35 -10.45
CA ILE A 167 16.79 -18.32 -11.49
C ILE A 167 18.14 -17.89 -12.11
N GLY A 168 19.27 -18.10 -11.42
CA GLY A 168 20.59 -17.61 -11.80
C GLY A 168 20.75 -16.10 -11.59
N LYS A 169 21.75 -15.49 -12.24
CA LYS A 169 21.96 -14.03 -12.16
C LYS A 169 20.85 -13.31 -12.90
N VAL A 170 20.37 -12.23 -12.28
CA VAL A 170 19.33 -11.35 -12.84
C VAL A 170 19.97 -10.01 -13.18
N ALA A 171 19.81 -9.55 -14.42
CA ALA A 171 20.31 -8.24 -14.87
C ALA A 171 19.18 -7.29 -15.32
N MET A 172 17.98 -7.81 -15.52
CA MET A 172 16.83 -7.02 -16.00
C MET A 172 15.54 -7.44 -15.30
N VAL A 173 14.73 -6.45 -14.94
CA VAL A 173 13.38 -6.63 -14.39
C VAL A 173 12.43 -5.64 -15.06
N ASN A 174 11.29 -6.10 -15.55
CA ASN A 174 10.22 -5.27 -16.05
C ASN A 174 9.03 -5.31 -15.08
N VAL A 175 8.71 -4.18 -14.48
CA VAL A 175 7.50 -3.98 -13.66
C VAL A 175 6.48 -3.22 -14.51
N PHE A 176 5.23 -3.67 -14.53
CA PHE A 176 4.25 -3.11 -15.47
C PHE A 176 2.82 -3.08 -14.91
N ASP A 177 2.06 -2.10 -15.41
CA ASP A 177 0.59 -2.05 -15.35
C ASP A 177 0.08 -1.72 -16.77
N THR A 178 -0.67 -2.66 -17.33
CA THR A 178 -1.21 -2.53 -18.70
C THR A 178 -2.73 -2.42 -18.73
N TYR A 179 -3.38 -2.27 -17.56
CA TYR A 179 -4.82 -2.11 -17.51
C TYR A 179 -5.28 -0.78 -18.11
N SER A 180 -6.24 -0.87 -19.02
CA SER A 180 -6.92 0.31 -19.56
C SER A 180 -7.75 1.00 -18.47
N ARG A 181 -7.70 2.33 -18.44
CA ARG A 181 -8.49 3.16 -17.52
C ARG A 181 -9.16 4.30 -18.29
N GLY A 182 -10.40 4.58 -17.93
CA GLY A 182 -11.14 5.69 -18.54
C GLY A 182 -10.58 7.06 -18.13
N VAL A 183 -10.92 8.05 -18.95
CA VAL A 183 -10.65 9.47 -18.63
C VAL A 183 -11.55 9.93 -17.49
N SER A 184 -10.99 10.67 -16.53
CA SER A 184 -11.77 11.34 -15.50
C SER A 184 -12.32 12.65 -16.05
N LYS A 185 -13.66 12.86 -15.95
CA LYS A 185 -14.35 14.13 -16.24
C LYS A 185 -15.36 14.36 -15.13
N LEU A 186 -14.90 14.96 -14.04
CA LEU A 186 -15.76 15.25 -12.90
C LEU A 186 -16.24 16.70 -12.94
N GLN A 187 -17.52 16.88 -12.66
CA GLN A 187 -18.11 18.21 -12.52
C GLN A 187 -18.21 18.56 -11.03
N PRO A 188 -18.02 19.84 -10.65
CA PRO A 188 -18.26 20.26 -9.29
C PRO A 188 -19.68 19.94 -8.83
N GLU A 189 -19.80 19.36 -7.65
CA GLU A 189 -21.06 18.97 -7.02
C GLU A 189 -21.15 19.60 -5.61
N PRO A 190 -22.33 19.74 -5.03
CA PRO A 190 -22.47 20.11 -3.62
C PRO A 190 -21.85 19.05 -2.72
N VAL A 191 -21.18 19.48 -1.65
CA VAL A 191 -20.66 18.56 -0.64
C VAL A 191 -21.85 17.86 0.05
N PRO A 192 -21.85 16.51 0.14
CA PRO A 192 -22.87 15.78 0.90
C PRO A 192 -22.89 16.21 2.37
N PRO A 193 -24.06 16.34 3.01
CA PRO A 193 -24.16 16.82 4.39
C PRO A 193 -23.52 15.89 5.42
N GLU A 194 -23.37 14.61 5.11
CA GLU A 194 -22.71 13.60 5.94
C GLU A 194 -21.18 13.66 5.90
N LEU A 195 -20.58 14.35 4.90
CA LEU A 195 -19.15 14.41 4.68
C LEU A 195 -18.54 15.71 5.22
N ASP A 196 -17.60 15.64 6.15
CA ASP A 196 -16.69 16.73 6.46
C ASP A 196 -15.61 16.83 5.39
N TYR A 197 -15.91 17.57 4.32
CA TYR A 197 -15.00 17.71 3.18
C TYR A 197 -13.74 18.49 3.51
N GLU A 198 -13.82 19.46 4.43
CA GLU A 198 -12.66 20.23 4.90
C GLU A 198 -11.63 19.30 5.56
N MET A 199 -12.10 18.42 6.43
CA MET A 199 -11.27 17.41 7.08
C MET A 199 -10.85 16.31 6.10
N TRP A 200 -11.70 15.96 5.11
CA TRP A 200 -11.34 14.99 4.09
C TRP A 200 -10.14 15.46 3.24
N VAL A 201 -10.14 16.74 2.81
CA VAL A 201 -9.02 17.35 2.08
C VAL A 201 -7.78 17.47 2.97
N GLY A 202 -7.96 17.87 4.21
CA GLY A 202 -6.89 17.94 5.21
C GLY A 202 -5.66 18.72 4.78
N PRO A 203 -4.46 18.10 4.81
CA PRO A 203 -3.20 18.76 4.46
C PRO A 203 -3.04 19.05 2.96
N ALA A 204 -3.81 18.39 2.09
CA ALA A 204 -3.71 18.59 0.65
C ALA A 204 -4.29 19.93 0.19
N PRO A 205 -3.94 20.43 -0.99
CA PRO A 205 -4.57 21.60 -1.58
C PRO A 205 -6.08 21.43 -1.76
N MET A 206 -6.85 22.47 -1.42
CA MET A 206 -8.29 22.46 -1.58
C MET A 206 -8.69 22.46 -3.06
N ARG A 207 -9.54 21.53 -3.45
CA ARG A 207 -10.25 21.52 -4.73
C ARG A 207 -11.76 21.67 -4.51
N PRO A 208 -12.53 22.13 -5.50
CA PRO A 208 -13.97 21.96 -5.49
C PRO A 208 -14.34 20.48 -5.27
N PHE A 209 -15.46 20.20 -4.64
CA PHE A 209 -15.91 18.84 -4.45
C PHE A 209 -16.41 18.24 -5.79
N PHE A 210 -15.86 17.07 -6.16
CA PHE A 210 -16.18 16.34 -7.40
C PHE A 210 -16.58 14.89 -7.12
N ASN A 211 -17.17 14.61 -5.98
CA ASN A 211 -17.43 13.23 -5.57
C ASN A 211 -16.15 12.37 -5.46
N MET A 212 -15.04 13.02 -5.12
CA MET A 212 -13.71 12.37 -5.01
C MET A 212 -13.61 11.39 -3.85
N HIS A 213 -14.44 11.54 -2.82
CA HIS A 213 -14.50 10.64 -1.68
C HIS A 213 -14.96 9.23 -2.07
N GLN A 214 -15.55 9.05 -3.26
CA GLN A 214 -15.87 7.73 -3.75
C GLN A 214 -14.61 6.90 -4.01
N VAL A 215 -14.77 5.60 -3.87
CA VAL A 215 -13.68 4.63 -4.03
C VAL A 215 -12.89 4.87 -5.31
N ARG A 216 -11.60 5.09 -5.16
CA ARG A 216 -10.59 5.26 -6.22
C ARG A 216 -10.62 6.56 -7.02
N ARG A 217 -11.63 7.42 -6.95
CA ARG A 217 -11.69 8.63 -7.79
C ARG A 217 -10.61 9.66 -7.44
N TRP A 218 -10.32 9.86 -6.16
CA TRP A 218 -9.28 10.77 -5.70
C TRP A 218 -7.87 10.41 -6.22
N ARG A 219 -7.63 9.15 -6.60
CA ARG A 219 -6.36 8.70 -7.18
C ARG A 219 -6.08 9.28 -8.57
N ALA A 220 -7.08 9.91 -9.21
CA ALA A 220 -6.89 10.65 -10.44
C ALA A 220 -6.09 11.95 -10.25
N TYR A 221 -5.91 12.39 -9.01
CA TYR A 221 -5.30 13.68 -8.69
C TYR A 221 -4.02 13.48 -7.87
N MET A 222 -2.90 14.01 -8.41
CA MET A 222 -1.58 13.94 -7.77
C MET A 222 -1.54 14.62 -6.41
N GLU A 223 -2.45 15.54 -6.14
CA GLU A 223 -2.58 16.22 -4.85
C GLU A 223 -2.97 15.27 -3.71
N TYR A 224 -3.68 14.18 -4.02
CA TYR A 224 -4.18 13.22 -3.03
C TYR A 224 -3.46 11.87 -3.09
N GLY A 225 -2.60 11.66 -4.09
CA GLY A 225 -1.89 10.41 -4.30
C GLY A 225 -0.59 10.58 -5.09
N ASN A 226 -0.11 9.51 -5.71
CA ASN A 226 1.12 9.47 -6.50
C ASN A 226 0.91 8.86 -7.90
N GLY A 227 -0.33 8.96 -8.43
CA GLY A 227 -0.67 8.41 -9.73
C GLY A 227 -0.56 6.89 -9.77
N THR A 228 -0.42 6.34 -10.98
CA THR A 228 -0.42 4.89 -11.18
C THR A 228 0.81 4.20 -10.60
N ILE A 229 1.97 4.83 -10.67
CA ILE A 229 3.18 4.25 -10.08
C ILE A 229 3.06 4.14 -8.55
N GLY A 230 2.43 5.12 -7.89
CA GLY A 230 2.19 5.09 -6.45
C GLY A 230 1.06 4.13 -6.05
N ASP A 231 -0.02 4.01 -6.85
CA ASP A 231 -1.14 3.13 -6.54
C ASP A 231 -0.85 1.67 -6.92
N MET A 232 -0.50 1.41 -8.18
CA MET A 232 -0.34 0.06 -8.73
C MET A 232 1.14 -0.35 -8.81
N GLY A 233 2.00 0.58 -9.23
CA GLY A 233 3.43 0.32 -9.41
C GLY A 233 4.10 -0.09 -8.11
N VAL A 234 3.80 0.59 -7.01
CA VAL A 234 4.40 0.33 -5.70
C VAL A 234 4.28 -1.14 -5.26
N HIS A 235 3.15 -1.81 -5.53
CA HIS A 235 2.97 -3.21 -5.19
C HIS A 235 3.92 -4.15 -5.93
N MET A 236 4.07 -3.93 -7.25
CA MET A 236 4.86 -4.83 -8.08
C MET A 236 6.34 -4.49 -8.02
N PHE A 237 6.68 -3.21 -7.84
CA PHE A 237 8.03 -2.76 -7.54
C PHE A 237 8.52 -3.35 -6.19
N ASP A 238 7.69 -3.28 -5.16
CA ASP A 238 7.98 -3.89 -3.85
C ASP A 238 8.11 -5.41 -3.94
N MET A 239 7.22 -6.08 -4.68
CA MET A 239 7.31 -7.52 -4.92
C MET A 239 8.64 -7.91 -5.59
N ALA A 240 9.04 -7.19 -6.64
CA ALA A 240 10.29 -7.47 -7.35
C ALA A 240 11.51 -7.21 -6.45
N ARG A 241 11.51 -6.10 -5.69
CA ARG A 241 12.54 -5.82 -4.68
C ARG A 241 12.65 -6.94 -3.66
N TRP A 242 11.51 -7.39 -3.12
CA TRP A 242 11.48 -8.47 -2.13
C TRP A 242 11.95 -9.81 -2.68
N LEU A 243 11.52 -10.19 -3.89
CA LEU A 243 11.97 -11.44 -4.53
C LEU A 243 13.49 -11.47 -4.71
N LEU A 244 14.08 -10.33 -5.06
CA LEU A 244 15.51 -10.18 -5.35
C LEU A 244 16.33 -9.62 -4.18
N ASN A 245 15.73 -9.40 -3.00
CA ASN A 245 16.36 -8.81 -1.82
C ASN A 245 17.04 -7.45 -2.09
N LEU A 246 16.45 -6.62 -2.95
CA LEU A 246 16.99 -5.30 -3.32
C LEU A 246 16.64 -4.22 -2.30
N ARG A 247 17.57 -3.30 -2.09
CA ARG A 247 17.39 -2.11 -1.24
C ARG A 247 17.15 -0.87 -2.12
N TRP A 248 17.95 0.17 -1.97
CA TRP A 248 17.84 1.40 -2.74
C TRP A 248 18.52 1.26 -4.10
N PRO A 249 17.90 1.80 -5.18
CA PRO A 249 18.61 1.99 -6.44
C PRO A 249 19.65 3.13 -6.30
N SER A 250 20.75 3.04 -7.03
CA SER A 250 21.78 4.07 -7.06
C SER A 250 21.32 5.31 -7.83
N LYS A 251 20.49 5.10 -8.87
CA LYS A 251 19.96 6.16 -9.75
C LYS A 251 18.54 5.85 -10.18
N ILE A 252 17.76 6.90 -10.39
CA ILE A 252 16.39 6.83 -10.92
C ILE A 252 16.26 7.83 -12.05
N VAL A 253 15.66 7.42 -13.17
CA VAL A 253 15.28 8.28 -14.28
C VAL A 253 13.90 7.91 -14.79
N SER A 254 13.08 8.89 -15.15
CA SER A 254 11.71 8.63 -15.59
C SER A 254 11.25 9.65 -16.62
N ALA A 255 10.46 9.17 -17.60
CA ALA A 255 9.80 9.99 -18.60
C ALA A 255 8.34 9.58 -18.72
N GLY A 256 7.47 10.55 -18.96
CA GLY A 256 6.04 10.31 -19.09
C GLY A 256 5.24 11.59 -19.23
N GLY A 257 3.93 11.46 -19.19
CA GLY A 257 3.02 12.59 -19.31
C GLY A 257 1.59 12.16 -19.55
N ILE A 258 0.72 13.14 -19.83
CA ILE A 258 -0.64 12.93 -20.32
C ILE A 258 -0.57 13.08 -21.85
N TYR A 259 -0.40 11.95 -22.56
CA TYR A 259 -0.18 11.97 -24.01
C TYR A 259 -1.44 11.67 -24.82
N VAL A 260 -2.29 10.80 -24.32
CA VAL A 260 -3.49 10.32 -25.01
C VAL A 260 -4.78 10.83 -24.36
N GLN A 261 -4.90 10.71 -23.06
CA GLN A 261 -6.14 11.05 -22.32
C GLN A 261 -6.20 12.55 -21.94
N LYS A 262 -6.03 13.43 -22.93
CA LYS A 262 -5.92 14.89 -22.74
C LYS A 262 -7.22 15.61 -22.40
N ASP A 263 -8.36 14.96 -22.67
CA ASP A 263 -9.68 15.55 -22.48
C ASP A 263 -10.22 15.38 -21.03
N GLY A 264 -9.45 14.78 -20.14
CA GLY A 264 -9.79 14.59 -18.73
C GLY A 264 -9.32 15.71 -17.83
N ASP A 265 -9.71 15.64 -16.58
CA ASP A 265 -9.31 16.54 -15.48
C ASP A 265 -8.30 15.88 -14.52
N GLN A 266 -7.89 14.66 -14.80
CA GLN A 266 -6.87 13.94 -14.03
C GLN A 266 -5.51 14.65 -14.12
N THR A 267 -4.74 14.62 -13.02
CA THR A 267 -3.39 15.19 -12.98
C THR A 267 -2.28 14.13 -12.98
N TYR A 268 -2.62 12.84 -12.87
CA TYR A 268 -1.65 11.76 -13.00
C TYR A 268 -1.27 11.49 -14.47
N PHE A 269 -0.09 10.93 -14.69
CA PHE A 269 0.38 10.56 -16.04
C PHE A 269 -0.40 9.35 -16.57
N ASP A 270 -0.85 9.41 -17.83
CA ASP A 270 -1.48 8.28 -18.52
C ASP A 270 -0.45 7.32 -19.14
N THR A 271 0.78 7.79 -19.25
CA THR A 271 1.92 7.06 -19.83
C THR A 271 3.18 7.40 -19.03
N GLN A 272 3.89 6.40 -18.53
CA GLN A 272 5.16 6.61 -17.83
C GLN A 272 6.10 5.41 -18.02
N LYS A 273 7.39 5.70 -18.17
CA LYS A 273 8.50 4.75 -18.10
C LYS A 273 9.56 5.25 -17.14
N SER A 274 10.00 4.38 -16.23
CA SER A 274 11.03 4.70 -15.26
C SER A 274 12.09 3.62 -15.21
N LEU A 275 13.34 3.99 -14.98
CA LEU A 275 14.46 3.09 -14.79
C LEU A 275 15.06 3.30 -13.42
N PHE A 276 15.27 2.21 -12.71
CA PHE A 276 15.89 2.13 -11.39
C PHE A 276 17.18 1.31 -11.53
N PHE A 277 18.32 1.96 -11.32
CA PHE A 277 19.63 1.35 -11.50
C PHE A 277 20.13 0.78 -10.17
N TYR A 278 20.49 -0.48 -10.18
CA TYR A 278 21.20 -1.16 -9.10
C TYR A 278 22.59 -1.55 -9.62
N ASP A 279 23.49 -2.01 -8.75
CA ASP A 279 24.87 -2.29 -9.14
C ASP A 279 24.96 -3.29 -10.31
N ASP A 280 24.16 -4.38 -10.26
CA ASP A 280 24.22 -5.47 -11.22
C ASP A 280 22.96 -5.65 -12.07
N LEU A 281 21.93 -4.80 -11.88
CA LEU A 281 20.69 -4.90 -12.64
C LEU A 281 19.99 -3.56 -12.86
N VAL A 282 19.15 -3.51 -13.88
CA VAL A 282 18.21 -2.41 -14.13
C VAL A 282 16.79 -2.94 -13.97
N MET A 283 15.99 -2.24 -13.17
CA MET A 283 14.56 -2.46 -13.06
C MET A 283 13.81 -1.35 -13.81
N GLU A 284 12.89 -1.74 -14.68
CA GLU A 284 12.02 -0.83 -15.39
C GLU A 284 10.62 -0.83 -14.76
N TRP A 285 9.98 0.33 -14.69
CA TRP A 285 8.53 0.46 -14.55
C TRP A 285 7.94 1.00 -15.83
N SER A 286 6.79 0.45 -16.26
CA SER A 286 6.02 1.01 -17.36
C SER A 286 4.52 0.89 -17.13
N HIS A 287 3.77 1.94 -17.49
CA HIS A 287 2.31 1.88 -17.58
C HIS A 287 1.76 2.66 -18.76
N LYS A 288 0.58 2.25 -19.19
CA LYS A 288 -0.23 2.89 -20.23
C LYS A 288 -1.71 2.64 -19.94
N HIS A 289 -2.52 3.69 -19.86
CA HIS A 289 -3.92 3.58 -19.48
C HIS A 289 -4.90 3.55 -20.66
N TRP A 290 -4.39 3.76 -21.86
CA TRP A 290 -5.17 3.95 -23.09
C TRP A 290 -5.17 2.75 -24.02
N SER A 291 -4.52 1.66 -23.64
CA SER A 291 -4.36 0.47 -24.48
C SER A 291 -4.67 -0.80 -23.71
N GLU A 292 -5.17 -1.80 -24.41
CA GLU A 292 -5.44 -3.11 -23.82
C GLU A 292 -4.17 -3.86 -23.40
N PRO A 293 -4.25 -4.74 -22.39
CA PRO A 293 -3.15 -5.60 -21.98
C PRO A 293 -2.81 -6.60 -23.07
N THR A 294 -1.52 -6.82 -23.31
CA THR A 294 -1.03 -7.85 -24.24
C THR A 294 -1.11 -9.26 -23.65
N ASP A 295 -1.16 -9.36 -22.33
CA ASP A 295 -1.33 -10.60 -21.60
C ASP A 295 -2.46 -10.43 -20.58
N PRO A 296 -3.66 -10.98 -20.85
CA PRO A 296 -4.82 -10.82 -19.98
C PRO A 296 -4.69 -11.61 -18.66
N ARG A 297 -3.80 -12.63 -18.58
CA ARG A 297 -3.59 -13.43 -17.37
C ARG A 297 -2.78 -12.66 -16.34
N ILE A 298 -1.71 -11.98 -16.77
CA ILE A 298 -0.86 -11.15 -15.90
C ILE A 298 -0.67 -9.78 -16.57
N GLY A 299 -1.72 -8.96 -16.52
CA GLY A 299 -1.68 -7.58 -17.05
C GLY A 299 -1.08 -6.56 -16.07
N TRP A 300 -0.83 -6.98 -14.84
CA TRP A 300 -0.19 -6.20 -13.78
C TRP A 300 0.76 -7.09 -12.99
N GLY A 301 2.05 -6.78 -13.03
CA GLY A 301 3.05 -7.69 -12.49
C GLY A 301 4.49 -7.22 -12.66
N ALA A 302 5.38 -8.20 -12.49
CA ALA A 302 6.80 -8.08 -12.80
C ALA A 302 7.28 -9.27 -13.60
N GLU A 303 8.17 -9.03 -14.57
CA GLU A 303 8.89 -10.03 -15.34
C GLU A 303 10.38 -9.93 -15.03
N ILE A 304 10.95 -11.01 -14.50
CA ILE A 304 12.31 -11.07 -13.96
C ILE A 304 13.12 -12.03 -14.84
N PHE A 305 14.17 -11.51 -15.49
CA PHE A 305 14.98 -12.25 -16.45
C PHE A 305 16.27 -12.73 -15.80
N GLY A 306 16.35 -14.03 -15.58
CA GLY A 306 17.55 -14.68 -15.04
C GLY A 306 18.28 -15.54 -16.07
N GLU A 307 19.53 -15.90 -15.78
CA GLU A 307 20.37 -16.73 -16.66
C GLU A 307 19.72 -18.09 -16.97
N HIS A 308 18.98 -18.66 -16.00
CA HIS A 308 18.45 -20.02 -16.10
C HIS A 308 16.95 -20.05 -16.43
N GLY A 309 16.27 -18.91 -16.40
CA GLY A 309 14.85 -18.83 -16.74
C GLY A 309 14.26 -17.45 -16.51
N THR A 310 12.98 -17.30 -16.87
CA THR A 310 12.20 -16.07 -16.67
C THR A 310 11.05 -16.35 -15.72
N PHE A 311 10.93 -15.51 -14.71
CA PHE A 311 9.78 -15.49 -13.81
C PHE A 311 8.88 -14.30 -14.17
N LYS A 312 7.58 -14.54 -14.38
CA LYS A 312 6.57 -13.50 -14.55
C LYS A 312 5.50 -13.65 -13.49
N GLY A 313 5.39 -12.71 -12.57
CA GLY A 313 4.48 -12.79 -11.43
C GLY A 313 3.56 -11.59 -11.30
N GLY A 314 2.33 -11.84 -10.89
CA GLY A 314 1.32 -10.85 -10.55
C GLY A 314 0.71 -11.11 -9.18
N SER A 315 -0.48 -10.55 -8.93
CA SER A 315 -1.14 -10.69 -7.63
C SER A 315 -1.69 -12.10 -7.36
N MET A 316 -2.15 -12.79 -8.41
CA MET A 316 -2.93 -14.03 -8.30
C MET A 316 -2.33 -15.20 -9.08
N ALA A 317 -1.23 -14.97 -9.78
CA ALA A 317 -0.63 -15.97 -10.64
C ALA A 317 0.85 -15.68 -10.88
N TYR A 318 1.61 -16.74 -11.21
CA TYR A 318 2.92 -16.58 -11.81
C TYR A 318 3.19 -17.64 -12.87
N ASP A 319 4.13 -17.33 -13.78
CA ASP A 319 4.71 -18.22 -14.76
C ASP A 319 6.21 -18.37 -14.47
N TRP A 320 6.69 -19.61 -14.45
CA TRP A 320 8.10 -19.91 -14.47
C TRP A 320 8.48 -20.58 -15.78
N LYS A 321 9.40 -19.99 -16.53
CA LYS A 321 9.89 -20.51 -17.81
C LYS A 321 11.38 -20.80 -17.71
N PRO A 322 11.80 -22.03 -17.35
CA PRO A 322 13.20 -22.42 -17.41
C PRO A 322 13.74 -22.32 -18.83
N ARG A 323 15.01 -21.98 -18.97
CA ARG A 323 15.68 -21.87 -20.27
C ARG A 323 15.58 -23.20 -21.05
N GLY A 324 15.06 -23.15 -22.29
CA GLY A 324 14.92 -24.31 -23.14
C GLY A 324 13.84 -25.33 -22.75
N LYS A 325 12.97 -24.99 -21.82
CA LYS A 325 11.87 -25.86 -21.32
C LYS A 325 10.51 -25.17 -21.44
N GLY A 326 9.44 -25.94 -21.21
CA GLY A 326 8.08 -25.44 -21.16
C GLY A 326 7.81 -24.54 -19.93
N VAL A 327 6.71 -23.80 -19.98
CA VAL A 327 6.27 -22.90 -18.92
C VAL A 327 5.52 -23.69 -17.85
N THR A 328 5.82 -23.44 -16.57
CA THR A 328 5.01 -23.83 -15.42
C THR A 328 4.15 -22.65 -15.02
N GLN A 329 2.83 -22.83 -15.04
CA GLN A 329 1.86 -21.82 -14.62
C GLN A 329 1.29 -22.17 -13.25
N VAL A 330 1.23 -21.21 -12.36
CA VAL A 330 0.69 -21.38 -11.01
C VAL A 330 -0.31 -20.25 -10.73
N ASP A 331 -1.50 -20.63 -10.26
CA ASP A 331 -2.55 -19.71 -9.87
C ASP A 331 -2.81 -19.80 -8.36
N SER A 332 -3.19 -18.68 -7.75
CA SER A 332 -3.62 -18.65 -6.36
C SER A 332 -4.92 -19.43 -6.18
N VAL A 333 -4.98 -20.23 -5.13
CA VAL A 333 -6.20 -20.90 -4.71
C VAL A 333 -7.08 -19.90 -3.98
N LEU A 334 -8.36 -19.83 -4.35
CA LEU A 334 -9.36 -19.06 -3.63
C LEU A 334 -9.93 -19.96 -2.51
N GLU A 335 -9.85 -19.49 -1.28
CA GLU A 335 -10.15 -20.27 -0.07
C GLU A 335 -11.67 -20.22 0.30
N TYR A 336 -12.56 -20.26 -0.69
CA TYR A 336 -14.01 -20.07 -0.48
C TYR A 336 -14.69 -21.18 0.35
N GLU A 337 -14.12 -22.38 0.39
CA GLU A 337 -14.63 -23.46 1.25
C GLU A 337 -14.35 -23.17 2.73
N ALA A 338 -13.14 -22.70 3.05
CA ALA A 338 -12.76 -22.36 4.41
C ALA A 338 -13.34 -20.99 4.84
N TYR A 339 -13.56 -20.10 3.89
CA TYR A 339 -14.02 -18.72 4.12
C TYR A 339 -15.15 -18.35 3.13
N PRO A 340 -16.38 -18.87 3.32
CA PRO A 340 -17.49 -18.64 2.39
C PRO A 340 -17.86 -17.16 2.19
N SER A 341 -17.66 -16.32 3.19
CA SER A 341 -17.89 -14.88 3.11
C SER A 341 -17.01 -14.21 2.05
N ASP A 342 -15.83 -14.74 1.73
CA ASP A 342 -14.96 -14.20 0.69
C ASP A 342 -15.62 -14.25 -0.70
N ALA A 343 -16.56 -15.16 -0.94
CA ALA A 343 -17.30 -15.25 -2.19
C ALA A 343 -18.45 -14.24 -2.28
N THR A 344 -19.04 -13.86 -1.15
CA THR A 344 -20.35 -13.18 -1.10
C THR A 344 -20.32 -11.78 -0.53
N GLU A 345 -19.30 -11.38 0.22
CA GLU A 345 -19.25 -10.04 0.85
C GLU A 345 -19.15 -8.92 -0.19
N PRO A 346 -20.19 -8.07 -0.36
CA PRO A 346 -20.12 -6.96 -1.30
C PRO A 346 -19.21 -5.84 -0.78
N GLY A 347 -18.59 -5.10 -1.69
CA GLY A 347 -17.84 -3.89 -1.35
C GLY A 347 -16.51 -4.11 -0.64
N LEU A 348 -15.99 -5.35 -0.57
CA LEU A 348 -14.70 -5.69 0.01
C LEU A 348 -13.72 -6.23 -1.03
N GLU A 349 -12.42 -6.18 -0.70
CA GLU A 349 -11.40 -6.87 -1.47
C GLU A 349 -11.43 -8.38 -1.16
N ARG A 350 -11.87 -9.17 -2.13
CA ARG A 350 -12.07 -10.62 -1.97
C ARG A 350 -10.98 -11.45 -2.65
N ARG A 351 -10.52 -11.02 -3.82
CA ARG A 351 -9.54 -11.78 -4.61
C ARG A 351 -8.23 -12.02 -3.87
N ASN A 352 -7.77 -11.02 -3.12
CA ASN A 352 -6.54 -11.10 -2.34
C ASN A 352 -6.78 -11.53 -0.89
N ALA A 353 -7.96 -12.05 -0.55
CA ALA A 353 -8.33 -12.36 0.83
C ALA A 353 -7.34 -13.29 1.53
N GLY A 354 -6.90 -14.37 0.88
CA GLY A 354 -5.89 -15.28 1.42
C GLY A 354 -4.54 -14.60 1.70
N ALA A 355 -4.08 -13.73 0.77
CA ALA A 355 -2.86 -12.95 0.98
C ALA A 355 -3.02 -11.93 2.12
N ASN A 356 -4.18 -11.27 2.22
CA ASN A 356 -4.48 -10.33 3.29
C ASN A 356 -4.53 -11.03 4.66
N ARG A 357 -5.13 -12.23 4.76
CA ARG A 357 -5.09 -13.03 5.99
C ARG A 357 -3.67 -13.41 6.39
N ALA A 358 -2.90 -13.96 5.46
CA ALA A 358 -1.51 -14.32 5.74
C ALA A 358 -0.69 -13.10 6.20
N HIS A 359 -0.94 -11.93 5.59
CA HIS A 359 -0.31 -10.69 5.96
C HIS A 359 -0.74 -10.21 7.35
N MET A 360 -2.02 -10.36 7.69
CA MET A 360 -2.55 -9.97 9.00
C MET A 360 -2.06 -10.91 10.12
N TRP A 361 -1.94 -12.24 9.87
CA TRP A 361 -1.29 -13.13 10.85
C TRP A 361 0.16 -12.75 11.09
N ASN A 362 0.91 -12.35 10.05
CA ASN A 362 2.27 -11.85 10.24
C ASN A 362 2.28 -10.61 11.15
N PHE A 363 1.40 -9.66 10.91
CA PHE A 363 1.27 -8.48 11.76
C PHE A 363 0.98 -8.86 13.22
N LEU A 364 -0.05 -9.67 13.46
CA LEU A 364 -0.43 -10.12 14.80
C LEU A 364 0.71 -10.87 15.50
N ALA A 365 1.42 -11.75 14.80
CA ALA A 365 2.59 -12.44 15.35
C ALA A 365 3.69 -11.46 15.77
N ARG A 366 3.93 -10.42 14.98
CA ARG A 366 4.96 -9.39 15.30
C ARG A 366 4.57 -8.52 16.50
N THR A 367 3.27 -8.32 16.77
CA THR A 367 2.88 -7.66 18.03
C THR A 367 3.26 -8.49 19.27
N VAL A 368 3.37 -9.82 19.13
CA VAL A 368 3.78 -10.74 20.20
C VAL A 368 5.31 -10.76 20.39
N ASP A 369 6.04 -11.07 19.32
CA ASP A 369 7.51 -11.30 19.41
C ASP A 369 8.35 -10.04 19.19
N ARG A 370 7.72 -8.92 18.84
CA ARG A 370 8.34 -7.61 18.61
C ARG A 370 9.38 -7.59 17.51
N GLN A 371 9.38 -8.60 16.62
CA GLN A 371 10.23 -8.61 15.45
C GLN A 371 9.68 -7.70 14.35
N ARG A 372 10.51 -7.36 13.37
CA ARG A 372 10.08 -6.59 12.20
C ARG A 372 9.13 -7.44 11.35
N PRO A 373 7.98 -6.89 10.91
CA PRO A 373 7.08 -7.59 10.02
C PRO A 373 7.68 -7.77 8.62
N VAL A 374 7.12 -8.70 7.84
CA VAL A 374 7.58 -8.99 6.47
C VAL A 374 7.53 -7.77 5.56
N SER A 375 6.62 -6.84 5.84
CA SER A 375 6.49 -5.55 5.18
C SER A 375 6.65 -4.41 6.19
N ASP A 376 7.84 -4.37 6.83
CA ASP A 376 8.19 -3.32 7.79
C ASP A 376 8.08 -1.93 7.15
N ILE A 377 7.83 -0.91 7.98
CA ILE A 377 7.73 0.49 7.52
C ILE A 377 8.94 0.95 6.68
N GLU A 378 10.13 0.42 6.94
CA GLU A 378 11.33 0.71 6.14
C GLU A 378 11.21 0.20 4.70
N GLU A 379 10.62 -0.99 4.51
CA GLU A 379 10.34 -1.51 3.16
C GLU A 379 9.30 -0.67 2.43
N GLY A 380 8.27 -0.22 3.17
CA GLY A 380 7.29 0.73 2.68
C GLY A 380 7.91 2.07 2.28
N TYR A 381 8.81 2.61 3.10
CA TYR A 381 9.57 3.82 2.80
C TYR A 381 10.36 3.69 1.50
N ILE A 382 11.15 2.64 1.36
CA ILE A 382 11.97 2.44 0.15
C ILE A 382 11.08 2.36 -1.10
N SER A 383 10.05 1.51 -1.08
CA SER A 383 9.21 1.31 -2.28
C SER A 383 8.39 2.53 -2.62
N THR A 384 7.83 3.24 -1.63
CA THR A 384 7.06 4.47 -1.84
C THR A 384 7.94 5.60 -2.34
N ALA A 385 9.10 5.83 -1.71
CA ALA A 385 10.03 6.89 -2.09
C ALA A 385 10.57 6.69 -3.52
N CYS A 386 10.91 5.45 -3.92
CA CYS A 386 11.32 5.17 -5.31
C CYS A 386 10.24 5.55 -6.33
N CYS A 387 8.96 5.25 -6.05
CA CYS A 387 7.85 5.63 -6.91
C CYS A 387 7.68 7.17 -6.99
N ILE A 388 7.82 7.86 -5.87
CA ILE A 388 7.74 9.34 -5.82
C ILE A 388 8.92 9.98 -6.55
N LEU A 389 10.14 9.47 -6.37
CA LEU A 389 11.33 9.95 -7.07
C LEU A 389 11.20 9.77 -8.59
N ALA A 390 10.58 8.69 -9.06
CA ALA A 390 10.27 8.52 -10.48
C ALA A 390 9.29 9.59 -11.00
N ASN A 391 8.27 9.94 -10.22
CA ASN A 391 7.38 11.06 -10.57
C ASN A 391 8.15 12.40 -10.61
N ILE A 392 9.00 12.68 -9.62
CA ILE A 392 9.83 13.88 -9.56
C ILE A 392 10.76 13.96 -10.78
N SER A 393 11.42 12.86 -11.17
CA SER A 393 12.22 12.80 -12.39
C SER A 393 11.40 13.13 -13.64
N THR A 394 10.17 12.59 -13.76
CA THR A 394 9.27 12.90 -14.87
C THR A 394 8.91 14.39 -14.91
N GLU A 395 8.57 14.98 -13.77
CA GLU A 395 8.24 16.41 -13.65
C GLU A 395 9.44 17.32 -13.98
N LEU A 396 10.66 16.84 -13.77
CA LEU A 396 11.91 17.49 -14.11
C LEU A 396 12.44 17.08 -15.51
N ASN A 397 11.54 16.66 -16.41
CA ASN A 397 11.85 16.31 -17.81
C ASN A 397 12.90 15.21 -17.97
N GLY A 398 12.92 14.24 -17.07
CA GLY A 398 13.79 13.06 -17.16
C GLY A 398 15.18 13.29 -16.53
N GLU A 399 15.32 14.24 -15.61
CA GLU A 399 16.57 14.37 -14.85
C GLU A 399 16.87 13.09 -14.08
N VAL A 400 18.15 12.68 -14.10
CA VAL A 400 18.64 11.52 -13.34
C VAL A 400 18.78 11.92 -11.88
N LEU A 401 18.15 11.16 -10.98
CA LEU A 401 18.15 11.43 -9.54
C LEU A 401 19.01 10.42 -8.81
N GLU A 402 19.95 10.89 -8.00
CA GLU A 402 20.73 10.12 -7.03
C GLU A 402 20.27 10.50 -5.61
N PHE A 403 19.44 9.64 -5.02
CA PHE A 403 18.85 9.92 -3.72
C PHE A 403 19.73 9.41 -2.58
N ASP A 404 19.92 10.26 -1.57
CA ASP A 404 20.55 9.90 -0.30
C ASP A 404 19.45 9.67 0.75
N PRO A 405 19.17 8.42 1.14
CA PRO A 405 18.08 8.12 2.06
C PRO A 405 18.35 8.51 3.51
N ASP A 406 19.62 8.67 3.89
CA ASP A 406 19.99 9.06 5.25
C ASP A 406 19.82 10.56 5.43
N ALA A 407 20.37 11.35 4.52
CA ALA A 407 20.22 12.80 4.50
C ALA A 407 18.84 13.26 3.99
N CYS A 408 18.08 12.39 3.31
CA CYS A 408 16.82 12.70 2.65
C CYS A 408 16.95 13.86 1.64
N VAL A 409 17.93 13.75 0.74
CA VAL A 409 18.19 14.75 -0.31
C VAL A 409 18.51 14.07 -1.65
N VAL A 410 18.30 14.78 -2.75
CA VAL A 410 18.78 14.37 -4.07
C VAL A 410 20.14 15.03 -4.32
N LYS A 411 21.20 14.22 -4.44
CA LYS A 411 22.59 14.70 -4.55
C LYS A 411 22.76 15.60 -5.76
N GLY A 412 23.26 16.80 -5.52
CA GLY A 412 23.57 17.77 -6.58
C GLY A 412 22.35 18.34 -7.32
N ASN A 413 21.13 18.19 -6.76
CA ASN A 413 19.91 18.68 -7.38
C ASN A 413 18.94 19.26 -6.34
N ASP A 414 19.07 20.55 -6.07
CA ASP A 414 18.26 21.27 -5.10
C ASP A 414 16.77 21.30 -5.51
N LYS A 415 16.48 21.45 -6.82
CA LYS A 415 15.10 21.45 -7.33
C LYS A 415 14.39 20.13 -7.08
N ALA A 416 15.09 19.01 -7.23
CA ALA A 416 14.54 17.70 -6.91
C ALA A 416 14.41 17.51 -5.40
N THR A 417 15.36 18.02 -4.61
CA THR A 417 15.30 18.00 -3.14
C THR A 417 14.10 18.77 -2.62
N ASP A 418 13.82 19.96 -3.15
CA ASP A 418 12.65 20.76 -2.77
C ASP A 418 11.33 20.02 -3.03
N LYS A 419 11.28 19.15 -4.04
CA LYS A 419 10.09 18.33 -4.38
C LYS A 419 9.88 17.10 -3.50
N LEU A 420 10.85 16.76 -2.64
CA LEU A 420 10.71 15.65 -1.70
C LEU A 420 9.67 15.93 -0.61
N ARG A 421 9.31 17.19 -0.40
CA ARG A 421 8.31 17.67 0.54
C ARG A 421 7.21 18.43 -0.19
N ARG A 422 5.95 18.04 -0.01
CA ARG A 422 4.80 18.78 -0.52
C ARG A 422 4.35 19.85 0.48
N PRO A 423 3.86 21.02 0.01
CA PRO A 423 3.33 22.03 0.91
C PRO A 423 2.02 21.53 1.55
N TYR A 424 1.91 21.70 2.86
CA TYR A 424 0.68 21.44 3.60
C TYR A 424 -0.22 22.67 3.65
N ARG A 425 -1.51 22.47 3.49
CA ARG A 425 -2.54 23.50 3.73
C ARG A 425 -2.72 23.73 5.24
N ALA A 426 -2.75 25.01 5.65
CA ALA A 426 -3.06 25.34 7.04
C ALA A 426 -4.47 24.83 7.46
N PRO A 427 -4.69 24.43 8.71
CA PRO A 427 -3.79 24.54 9.86
C PRO A 427 -2.80 23.36 10.01
N TRP A 428 -2.76 22.44 9.06
CA TRP A 428 -1.93 21.24 9.14
C TRP A 428 -0.44 21.58 9.05
N LYS A 429 0.37 20.85 9.80
CA LYS A 429 1.82 20.97 9.78
C LYS A 429 2.44 19.70 9.23
N HIS A 430 3.36 19.91 8.28
CA HIS A 430 4.13 18.79 7.73
C HIS A 430 4.99 18.15 8.84
N PRO A 431 5.08 16.81 8.93
CA PRO A 431 5.91 16.17 9.93
C PRO A 431 7.40 16.45 9.66
N GLU A 432 8.17 16.56 10.74
CA GLU A 432 9.64 16.71 10.68
C GLU A 432 10.31 15.32 10.68
N ILE A 433 11.53 15.22 10.05
CA ILE A 433 12.32 13.99 9.98
C ILE A 433 13.37 13.90 11.10
#